data_d12a837bbd8451c36a104221ee5f78ab
#
_entry.id   d12a837bbd8451c36a104221ee5f78ab
#
_cell.length_a   1.000
_cell.length_b   1.000
_cell.length_c   1.000
_cell.angle_alpha   90.00
_cell.angle_beta   90.00
_cell.angle_gamma   90.00
#
_symmetry.space_group_name_H-M   'P 1'
#
loop_
_entity.id
_entity.type
_entity.pdbx_description
1 polymer ?
#
loop_
_entity_poly.entity_id
_entity_poly.type
_entity_poly.pdbx_seq_one_letter_code
_entity_poly.pdbx_strand_id
1 'polypeptide(L)'
;VVKIRSKIIMYGKGEQKMANRIMLNQTSYHGAGAIAEIVNEAKAHDYKKAFVCSDPDLIKFQVSTKVTDLLDQAGLSYEIYSNIKANPTIENVQTGVAAFKKSGADYIIAIGGGSSMDTAKAIGIIIANPEFEDVRSLEGVAPTRKPCVPIIAVPTTAGTAAEVTINYVITDVERKRKFVCVDLHDMPIIAVVDPEMMSSMPKGLTAST
;
A
#
# COMPACT_ATOMS: atom_id res chain seq x y z
N VAL A 1 -3.83 8.58 21.71
CA VAL A 1 -4.79 9.48 21.03
C VAL A 1 -3.99 10.46 20.20
N VAL A 2 -3.83 10.21 18.91
CA VAL A 2 -3.12 11.10 17.98
C VAL A 2 -4.04 12.26 17.64
N LYS A 3 -3.69 13.48 18.08
CA LYS A 3 -4.33 14.71 17.62
C LYS A 3 -3.87 15.02 16.19
N ILE A 4 -4.69 14.68 15.21
CA ILE A 4 -4.52 15.18 13.85
C ILE A 4 -4.87 16.68 13.88
N ARG A 5 -3.84 17.55 13.84
CA ARG A 5 -4.05 18.97 13.56
C ARG A 5 -4.26 19.12 12.06
N SER A 6 -5.50 19.15 11.62
CA SER A 6 -5.85 19.64 10.29
C SER A 6 -5.43 21.11 10.20
N LYS A 7 -4.54 21.45 9.25
CA LYS A 7 -4.31 22.84 8.86
C LYS A 7 -5.58 23.35 8.19
N ILE A 8 -6.36 24.13 8.91
CA ILE A 8 -7.49 24.86 8.35
C ILE A 8 -6.90 25.98 7.50
N ILE A 9 -7.06 25.88 6.18
CA ILE A 9 -6.79 27.00 5.28
C ILE A 9 -8.00 27.92 5.41
N MET A 10 -7.83 29.06 6.07
CA MET A 10 -8.87 30.06 6.20
C MET A 10 -9.00 30.83 4.88
N TYR A 11 -10.04 30.57 4.12
CA TYR A 11 -10.54 31.46 3.07
C TYR A 11 -11.54 32.44 3.66
N GLY A 12 -11.52 33.67 3.18
CA GLY A 12 -12.15 34.86 3.74
C GLY A 12 -13.65 34.78 4.01
N LYS A 13 -14.12 35.76 4.79
CA LYS A 13 -15.45 35.93 5.40
C LYS A 13 -16.60 35.64 4.42
N GLY A 14 -17.21 34.49 4.56
CA GLY A 14 -18.49 34.03 4.06
C GLY A 14 -18.81 32.76 4.80
N GLU A 15 -20.03 32.51 5.21
CA GLU A 15 -20.45 31.25 5.84
C GLU A 15 -20.16 30.08 4.89
N GLN A 16 -18.95 29.53 4.96
CA GLN A 16 -18.61 28.32 4.24
C GLN A 16 -19.24 27.13 5.01
N LYS A 17 -20.24 26.51 4.42
CA LYS A 17 -20.64 25.15 4.76
C LYS A 17 -19.43 24.25 4.53
N MET A 18 -18.70 23.91 5.60
CA MET A 18 -17.58 22.98 5.53
C MET A 18 -18.13 21.57 5.43
N ALA A 19 -18.05 20.97 4.25
CA ALA A 19 -18.28 19.53 4.11
C ALA A 19 -16.99 18.80 4.48
N ASN A 20 -17.09 17.81 5.36
CA ASN A 20 -16.01 16.91 5.69
C ASN A 20 -16.11 15.67 4.81
N ARG A 21 -15.01 15.31 4.12
CA ARG A 21 -14.91 14.07 3.33
C ARG A 21 -14.15 13.03 4.13
N ILE A 22 -14.74 11.86 4.29
CA ILE A 22 -14.11 10.68 4.89
C ILE A 22 -13.95 9.64 3.78
N MET A 23 -12.74 9.09 3.66
CA MET A 23 -12.43 7.99 2.75
C MET A 23 -12.08 6.76 3.58
N LEU A 24 -12.65 5.62 3.23
CA LEU A 24 -12.41 4.33 3.87
C LEU A 24 -12.15 3.27 2.79
N ASN A 25 -11.53 2.16 3.17
CA ASN A 25 -11.45 0.97 2.31
C ASN A 25 -12.87 0.50 1.93
N GLN A 26 -13.02 -0.15 0.80
CA GLN A 26 -14.29 -0.79 0.46
C GLN A 26 -14.61 -1.92 1.44
N THR A 27 -13.58 -2.69 1.81
CA THR A 27 -13.70 -3.80 2.77
C THR A 27 -12.51 -3.81 3.71
N SER A 28 -12.73 -4.16 4.97
CA SER A 28 -11.67 -4.35 5.95
C SER A 28 -11.95 -5.56 6.83
N TYR A 29 -11.02 -6.50 6.87
CA TYR A 29 -11.07 -7.72 7.67
C TYR A 29 -10.13 -7.60 8.87
N HIS A 30 -10.60 -7.96 10.05
CA HIS A 30 -9.84 -7.84 11.28
C HIS A 30 -9.95 -9.12 12.12
N GLY A 31 -8.84 -9.70 12.52
CA GLY A 31 -8.77 -10.84 13.42
C GLY A 31 -7.81 -11.93 12.95
N ALA A 32 -7.55 -12.88 13.84
CA ALA A 32 -6.70 -14.03 13.55
C ALA A 32 -7.31 -14.88 12.42
N GLY A 33 -6.49 -15.25 11.44
CA GLY A 33 -6.92 -15.98 10.26
C GLY A 33 -7.55 -15.12 9.15
N ALA A 34 -7.64 -13.80 9.33
CA ALA A 34 -8.23 -12.90 8.34
C ALA A 34 -7.54 -12.97 6.97
N ILE A 35 -6.27 -13.39 6.89
CA ILE A 35 -5.55 -13.57 5.62
C ILE A 35 -6.25 -14.56 4.66
N ALA A 36 -7.09 -15.46 5.16
CA ALA A 36 -7.85 -16.37 4.30
C ALA A 36 -8.84 -15.63 3.37
N GLU A 37 -9.31 -14.44 3.78
CA GLU A 37 -10.22 -13.62 3.00
C GLU A 37 -9.58 -13.06 1.72
N ILE A 38 -8.25 -13.01 1.64
CA ILE A 38 -7.53 -12.59 0.43
C ILE A 38 -7.94 -13.44 -0.77
N VAL A 39 -8.07 -14.75 -0.58
CA VAL A 39 -8.47 -15.69 -1.63
C VAL A 39 -9.93 -15.46 -2.02
N ASN A 40 -10.80 -15.25 -1.05
CA ASN A 40 -12.23 -15.01 -1.28
C ASN A 40 -12.44 -13.71 -2.07
N GLU A 41 -11.75 -12.64 -1.68
CA GLU A 41 -11.81 -11.35 -2.36
C GLU A 41 -11.22 -11.41 -3.78
N ALA A 42 -10.07 -12.07 -3.96
CA ALA A 42 -9.47 -12.24 -5.27
C ALA A 42 -10.42 -12.95 -6.23
N LYS A 43 -11.12 -14.00 -5.77
CA LYS A 43 -12.13 -14.72 -6.55
C LYS A 43 -13.39 -13.89 -6.81
N ALA A 44 -13.88 -13.18 -5.79
CA ALA A 44 -15.08 -12.35 -5.91
C ALA A 44 -14.90 -11.20 -6.90
N HIS A 45 -13.70 -10.63 -6.98
CA HIS A 45 -13.34 -9.58 -7.93
C HIS A 45 -12.86 -10.11 -9.29
N ASP A 46 -12.82 -11.43 -9.49
CA ASP A 46 -12.34 -12.09 -10.71
C ASP A 46 -10.89 -11.71 -11.08
N TYR A 47 -10.04 -11.43 -10.08
CA TYR A 47 -8.63 -11.14 -10.30
C TYR A 47 -7.88 -12.37 -10.78
N LYS A 48 -6.93 -12.17 -11.71
CA LYS A 48 -6.25 -13.27 -12.42
C LYS A 48 -4.84 -13.52 -11.90
N LYS A 49 -4.08 -12.48 -11.63
CA LYS A 49 -2.70 -12.61 -11.18
C LYS A 49 -2.31 -11.52 -10.20
N ALA A 50 -1.84 -11.91 -9.02
CA ALA A 50 -1.35 -10.99 -8.00
C ALA A 50 0.08 -10.50 -8.29
N PHE A 51 0.34 -9.24 -8.01
CA PHE A 51 1.69 -8.72 -7.83
C PHE A 51 1.94 -8.55 -6.33
N VAL A 52 2.70 -9.47 -5.75
CA VAL A 52 2.95 -9.52 -4.30
C VAL A 52 4.14 -8.63 -3.96
N CYS A 53 3.87 -7.47 -3.36
CA CYS A 53 4.90 -6.55 -2.87
C CYS A 53 5.24 -6.89 -1.43
N SER A 54 6.45 -7.40 -1.18
CA SER A 54 6.92 -7.72 0.15
C SER A 54 8.43 -7.53 0.26
N ASP A 55 8.92 -7.07 1.43
CA ASP A 55 10.35 -6.89 1.61
C ASP A 55 11.09 -8.24 1.75
N PRO A 56 12.42 -8.25 1.47
CA PRO A 56 13.21 -9.49 1.48
C PRO A 56 13.23 -10.21 2.83
N ASP A 57 13.15 -9.47 3.94
CA ASP A 57 13.20 -10.07 5.27
C ASP A 57 11.90 -10.80 5.60
N LEU A 58 10.73 -10.25 5.22
CA LEU A 58 9.46 -10.94 5.39
C LEU A 58 9.37 -12.22 4.56
N ILE A 59 9.99 -12.24 3.39
CA ILE A 59 10.11 -13.45 2.56
C ILE A 59 11.05 -14.45 3.26
N LYS A 60 12.24 -14.01 3.65
CA LYS A 60 13.25 -14.85 4.32
C LYS A 60 12.72 -15.48 5.62
N PHE A 61 11.94 -14.74 6.40
CA PHE A 61 11.33 -15.21 7.64
C PHE A 61 9.97 -15.88 7.44
N GLN A 62 9.59 -16.15 6.19
CA GLN A 62 8.36 -16.88 5.83
C GLN A 62 7.06 -16.21 6.32
N VAL A 63 7.08 -14.90 6.56
CA VAL A 63 5.86 -14.16 6.91
C VAL A 63 4.97 -14.00 5.68
N SER A 64 5.56 -13.62 4.54
CA SER A 64 4.83 -13.48 3.27
C SER A 64 4.36 -14.83 2.74
N THR A 65 5.06 -15.93 3.06
CA THR A 65 4.72 -17.29 2.67
C THR A 65 3.34 -17.70 3.18
N LYS A 66 2.92 -17.22 4.34
CA LYS A 66 1.56 -17.47 4.84
C LYS A 66 0.47 -17.06 3.84
N VAL A 67 0.69 -15.98 3.11
CA VAL A 67 -0.24 -15.50 2.08
C VAL A 67 -0.03 -16.25 0.76
N THR A 68 1.22 -16.44 0.32
CA THR A 68 1.48 -17.11 -0.96
C THR A 68 1.05 -18.59 -0.92
N ASP A 69 1.17 -19.27 0.21
CA ASP A 69 0.65 -20.63 0.38
C ASP A 69 -0.88 -20.72 0.20
N LEU A 70 -1.61 -19.70 0.66
CA LEU A 70 -3.06 -19.62 0.42
C LEU A 70 -3.38 -19.41 -1.06
N LEU A 71 -2.60 -18.60 -1.77
CA LEU A 71 -2.74 -18.39 -3.20
C LEU A 71 -2.44 -19.68 -3.97
N ASP A 72 -1.36 -20.39 -3.61
CA ASP A 72 -0.97 -21.68 -4.22
C ASP A 72 -2.06 -22.74 -4.01
N GLN A 73 -2.58 -22.89 -2.80
CA GLN A 73 -3.66 -23.81 -2.48
C GLN A 73 -4.96 -23.49 -3.25
N ALA A 74 -5.18 -22.22 -3.54
CA ALA A 74 -6.35 -21.76 -4.28
C ALA A 74 -6.17 -21.79 -5.80
N GLY A 75 -4.96 -22.10 -6.29
CA GLY A 75 -4.61 -22.07 -7.72
C GLY A 75 -4.56 -20.66 -8.31
N LEU A 76 -4.33 -19.64 -7.48
CA LEU A 76 -4.23 -18.24 -7.91
C LEU A 76 -2.78 -17.91 -8.28
N SER A 77 -2.58 -17.37 -9.46
CA SER A 77 -1.26 -16.99 -9.95
C SER A 77 -0.75 -15.71 -9.28
N TYR A 78 0.55 -15.66 -9.04
CA TYR A 78 1.18 -14.46 -8.50
C TYR A 78 2.63 -14.31 -8.98
N GLU A 79 3.18 -13.11 -8.78
CA GLU A 79 4.62 -12.83 -8.94
C GLU A 79 5.09 -11.97 -7.77
N ILE A 80 6.23 -12.32 -7.18
CA ILE A 80 6.76 -11.61 -6.01
C ILE A 80 7.71 -10.49 -6.47
N TYR A 81 7.46 -9.30 -5.99
CA TYR A 81 8.36 -8.16 -6.10
C TYR A 81 8.94 -7.83 -4.72
N SER A 82 10.26 -8.02 -4.58
CA SER A 82 10.95 -7.89 -3.30
C SER A 82 12.02 -6.77 -3.26
N ASN A 83 12.15 -5.98 -4.33
CA ASN A 83 13.05 -4.82 -4.30
C ASN A 83 12.42 -3.67 -3.49
N ILE A 84 12.10 -3.95 -2.23
CA ILE A 84 11.53 -3.00 -1.29
C ILE A 84 12.56 -2.73 -0.20
N LYS A 85 12.82 -1.46 0.07
CA LYS A 85 13.76 -1.00 1.09
C LYS A 85 13.03 -0.24 2.18
N ALA A 86 13.57 -0.25 3.39
CA ALA A 86 13.19 0.72 4.40
C ALA A 86 13.37 2.13 3.81
N ASN A 87 12.32 2.96 3.89
CA ASN A 87 12.26 4.25 3.20
C ASN A 87 12.34 4.09 1.65
N PRO A 88 11.27 3.66 1.00
CA PRO A 88 11.30 3.33 -0.43
C PRO A 88 11.79 4.50 -1.27
N THR A 89 12.59 4.19 -2.28
CA THR A 89 13.21 5.17 -3.17
C THR A 89 12.45 5.28 -4.49
N ILE A 90 12.69 6.34 -5.23
CA ILE A 90 12.21 6.50 -6.61
C ILE A 90 12.59 5.28 -7.47
N GLU A 91 13.83 4.78 -7.33
CA GLU A 91 14.30 3.57 -8.05
C GLU A 91 13.46 2.32 -7.72
N ASN A 92 13.11 2.12 -6.43
CA ASN A 92 12.25 0.99 -6.05
C ASN A 92 10.88 1.07 -6.74
N VAL A 93 10.31 2.26 -6.83
CA VAL A 93 9.04 2.46 -7.53
C VAL A 93 9.18 2.19 -9.02
N GLN A 94 10.20 2.77 -9.68
CA GLN A 94 10.41 2.62 -11.12
C GLN A 94 10.66 1.16 -11.53
N THR A 95 11.51 0.45 -10.77
CA THR A 95 11.75 -0.98 -11.02
C THR A 95 10.50 -1.82 -10.75
N GLY A 96 9.70 -1.44 -9.76
CA GLY A 96 8.42 -2.08 -9.46
C GLY A 96 7.38 -1.87 -10.56
N VAL A 97 7.28 -0.67 -11.12
CA VAL A 97 6.41 -0.38 -12.28
C VAL A 97 6.80 -1.24 -13.48
N ALA A 98 8.11 -1.34 -13.78
CA ALA A 98 8.60 -2.18 -14.85
C ALA A 98 8.29 -3.67 -14.61
N ALA A 99 8.50 -4.16 -13.38
CA ALA A 99 8.20 -5.53 -12.99
C ALA A 99 6.69 -5.83 -13.08
N PHE A 100 5.83 -4.91 -12.61
CA PHE A 100 4.38 -5.05 -12.72
C PHE A 100 3.92 -5.18 -14.17
N LYS A 101 4.38 -4.28 -15.05
CA LYS A 101 4.07 -4.33 -16.50
C LYS A 101 4.48 -5.67 -17.13
N LYS A 102 5.64 -6.20 -16.74
CA LYS A 102 6.15 -7.48 -17.24
C LYS A 102 5.38 -8.68 -16.70
N SER A 103 4.92 -8.61 -15.47
CA SER A 103 4.24 -9.72 -14.79
C SER A 103 2.88 -10.08 -15.40
N GLY A 104 2.20 -9.11 -16.02
CA GLY A 104 0.83 -9.25 -16.46
C GLY A 104 -0.18 -9.36 -15.30
N ALA A 105 0.22 -8.93 -14.09
CA ALA A 105 -0.67 -8.88 -12.94
C ALA A 105 -1.75 -7.80 -13.11
N ASP A 106 -2.90 -8.01 -12.47
CA ASP A 106 -4.07 -7.12 -12.54
C ASP A 106 -4.46 -6.53 -11.18
N TYR A 107 -3.84 -7.00 -10.08
CA TYR A 107 -3.98 -6.44 -8.74
C TYR A 107 -2.67 -6.60 -7.94
N ILE A 108 -2.58 -5.88 -6.82
CA ILE A 108 -1.42 -5.89 -5.93
C ILE A 108 -1.84 -6.48 -4.58
N ILE A 109 -1.01 -7.34 -4.00
CA ILE A 109 -1.06 -7.70 -2.58
C ILE A 109 0.16 -7.07 -1.91
N ALA A 110 -0.05 -6.08 -1.06
CA ALA A 110 1.02 -5.41 -0.33
C ALA A 110 1.16 -6.03 1.06
N ILE A 111 2.25 -6.76 1.31
CA ILE A 111 2.51 -7.43 2.59
C ILE A 111 3.69 -6.74 3.25
N GLY A 112 3.48 -6.16 4.41
CA GLY A 112 4.57 -5.52 5.15
C GLY A 112 4.16 -4.33 5.99
N GLY A 113 5.14 -3.53 6.38
CA GLY A 113 4.94 -2.24 7.02
C GLY A 113 4.72 -1.11 6.01
N GLY A 114 4.87 0.14 6.48
CA GLY A 114 4.67 1.32 5.64
C GLY A 114 5.45 1.30 4.34
N SER A 115 6.70 0.82 4.35
CA SER A 115 7.54 0.81 3.13
C SER A 115 7.00 -0.07 2.01
N SER A 116 6.46 -1.26 2.34
CA SER A 116 5.83 -2.14 1.36
C SER A 116 4.55 -1.52 0.81
N MET A 117 3.73 -0.92 1.70
CA MET A 117 2.48 -0.25 1.32
C MET A 117 2.75 0.98 0.44
N ASP A 118 3.70 1.84 0.84
CA ASP A 118 4.05 3.07 0.13
C ASP A 118 4.58 2.75 -1.28
N THR A 119 5.42 1.71 -1.40
CA THR A 119 5.91 1.23 -2.70
C THR A 119 4.76 0.71 -3.57
N ALA A 120 3.88 -0.10 -3.01
CA ALA A 120 2.73 -0.67 -3.73
C ALA A 120 1.77 0.41 -4.25
N LYS A 121 1.46 1.42 -3.42
CA LYS A 121 0.64 2.58 -3.80
C LYS A 121 1.26 3.35 -4.94
N ALA A 122 2.56 3.69 -4.84
CA ALA A 122 3.27 4.41 -5.89
C ALA A 122 3.30 3.63 -7.21
N ILE A 123 3.54 2.30 -7.16
CA ILE A 123 3.48 1.45 -8.35
C ILE A 123 2.08 1.48 -8.96
N GLY A 124 1.07 1.18 -8.17
CA GLY A 124 -0.30 1.05 -8.65
C GLY A 124 -0.87 2.35 -9.22
N ILE A 125 -0.55 3.51 -8.62
CA ILE A 125 -1.02 4.80 -9.13
C ILE A 125 -0.36 5.16 -10.47
N ILE A 126 0.94 4.89 -10.65
CA ILE A 126 1.66 5.13 -11.90
C ILE A 126 1.18 4.19 -13.01
N ILE A 127 0.91 2.91 -12.69
CA ILE A 127 0.36 1.97 -13.69
C ILE A 127 -0.98 2.47 -14.23
N ALA A 128 -1.84 2.99 -13.36
CA ALA A 128 -3.15 3.51 -13.75
C ALA A 128 -3.07 4.90 -14.41
N ASN A 129 -2.06 5.71 -14.06
CA ASN A 129 -1.86 7.09 -14.53
C ASN A 129 -0.42 7.26 -15.05
N PRO A 130 -0.10 6.74 -16.24
CA PRO A 130 1.28 6.69 -16.76
C PRO A 130 1.88 8.08 -17.05
N GLU A 131 1.09 9.13 -17.10
CA GLU A 131 1.55 10.51 -17.17
C GLU A 131 2.36 10.95 -15.94
N PHE A 132 2.26 10.20 -14.84
CA PHE A 132 3.03 10.41 -13.60
C PHE A 132 4.21 9.45 -13.47
N GLU A 133 4.78 8.94 -14.57
CA GLU A 133 5.94 8.03 -14.57
C GLU A 133 7.16 8.64 -13.85
N ASP A 134 7.36 9.97 -13.93
CA ASP A 134 8.28 10.65 -13.01
C ASP A 134 7.67 10.69 -11.61
N VAL A 135 8.18 9.82 -10.73
CA VAL A 135 7.68 9.66 -9.35
C VAL A 135 7.64 10.98 -8.58
N ARG A 136 8.51 11.94 -8.91
CA ARG A 136 8.54 13.28 -8.30
C ARG A 136 7.28 14.09 -8.61
N SER A 137 6.63 13.81 -9.73
CA SER A 137 5.39 14.48 -10.11
C SER A 137 4.20 14.13 -9.21
N LEU A 138 4.34 13.10 -8.39
CA LEU A 138 3.34 12.68 -7.41
C LEU A 138 3.46 13.40 -6.05
N GLU A 139 4.49 14.28 -5.87
CA GLU A 139 4.68 15.00 -4.62
C GLU A 139 3.48 15.90 -4.28
N GLY A 140 3.05 15.86 -3.03
CA GLY A 140 1.87 16.60 -2.57
C GLY A 140 0.57 15.96 -3.04
N VAL A 141 -0.35 16.75 -3.58
CA VAL A 141 -1.62 16.28 -4.14
C VAL A 141 -1.52 16.32 -5.66
N ALA A 142 -1.22 15.17 -6.24
CA ALA A 142 -1.14 15.06 -7.70
C ALA A 142 -2.56 14.99 -8.31
N PRO A 143 -2.79 15.60 -9.48
CA PRO A 143 -4.10 15.59 -10.15
C PRO A 143 -4.31 14.29 -10.95
N THR A 144 -4.16 13.14 -10.31
CA THR A 144 -4.44 11.84 -10.90
C THR A 144 -5.92 11.73 -11.28
N ARG A 145 -6.24 10.93 -12.27
CA ARG A 145 -7.60 10.82 -12.80
C ARG A 145 -8.21 9.43 -12.65
N LYS A 146 -7.36 8.41 -12.57
CA LYS A 146 -7.79 7.02 -12.51
C LYS A 146 -7.46 6.42 -11.15
N PRO A 147 -8.35 5.58 -10.60
CA PRO A 147 -8.02 4.81 -9.42
C PRO A 147 -6.75 3.99 -9.63
N CYS A 148 -5.97 3.83 -8.57
CA CYS A 148 -4.84 2.92 -8.50
C CYS A 148 -5.25 1.50 -8.95
N VAL A 149 -4.32 0.73 -9.43
CA VAL A 149 -4.48 -0.72 -9.52
C VAL A 149 -5.00 -1.24 -8.17
N PRO A 150 -6.00 -2.14 -8.13
CA PRO A 150 -6.54 -2.63 -6.87
C PRO A 150 -5.46 -3.15 -5.92
N ILE A 151 -5.48 -2.69 -4.67
CA ILE A 151 -4.54 -3.12 -3.64
C ILE A 151 -5.29 -3.83 -2.51
N ILE A 152 -4.85 -5.05 -2.18
CA ILE A 152 -5.15 -5.75 -0.94
C ILE A 152 -3.96 -5.53 0.00
N ALA A 153 -4.18 -4.83 1.09
CA ALA A 153 -3.13 -4.44 2.03
C ALA A 153 -3.13 -5.35 3.26
N VAL A 154 -1.97 -5.96 3.54
CA VAL A 154 -1.75 -6.90 4.65
C VAL A 154 -0.64 -6.36 5.55
N PRO A 155 -0.96 -5.55 6.58
CA PRO A 155 0.05 -4.98 7.46
C PRO A 155 0.72 -6.04 8.33
N THR A 156 2.05 -5.91 8.49
CA THR A 156 2.87 -6.73 9.41
C THR A 156 3.42 -5.91 10.57
N THR A 157 3.04 -4.63 10.64
CA THR A 157 3.40 -3.72 11.74
C THR A 157 2.17 -2.94 12.18
N ALA A 158 1.99 -2.78 13.49
CA ALA A 158 0.94 -1.95 14.07
C ALA A 158 1.50 -0.55 14.32
N GLY A 159 1.30 0.40 13.40
CA GLY A 159 1.85 1.75 13.59
C GLY A 159 1.48 2.73 12.49
N THR A 160 1.87 2.46 11.26
CA THR A 160 1.73 3.41 10.15
C THR A 160 0.30 3.60 9.66
N ALA A 161 -0.56 2.60 9.85
CA ALA A 161 -1.91 2.55 9.30
C ALA A 161 -1.97 2.82 7.78
N ALA A 162 -0.90 2.45 7.06
CA ALA A 162 -0.79 2.69 5.62
C ALA A 162 -1.84 1.91 4.81
N GLU A 163 -2.38 0.83 5.38
CA GLU A 163 -3.48 0.03 4.81
C GLU A 163 -4.82 0.77 4.74
N VAL A 164 -4.97 1.84 5.53
CA VAL A 164 -6.21 2.64 5.63
C VAL A 164 -5.98 4.13 5.38
N THR A 165 -4.89 4.51 4.73
CA THR A 165 -4.55 5.91 4.45
C THR A 165 -4.36 6.17 2.96
N ILE A 166 -4.53 7.45 2.58
CA ILE A 166 -4.33 7.98 1.23
C ILE A 166 -2.94 8.58 1.03
N ASN A 167 -2.02 8.33 1.95
CA ASN A 167 -0.68 8.90 1.93
C ASN A 167 0.35 7.82 1.67
N TYR A 168 1.43 8.20 1.01
CA TYR A 168 2.65 7.41 0.90
C TYR A 168 3.88 8.31 0.83
N VAL A 169 5.04 7.78 1.26
CA VAL A 169 6.27 8.56 1.39
C VAL A 169 7.39 7.92 0.58
N ILE A 170 7.97 8.69 -0.33
CA ILE A 170 9.06 8.25 -1.19
C ILE A 170 10.32 9.05 -0.90
N THR A 171 11.46 8.39 -0.99
CA THR A 171 12.79 8.99 -0.80
C THR A 171 13.39 9.35 -2.15
N ASP A 172 13.69 10.63 -2.33
CA ASP A 172 14.52 11.13 -3.42
C ASP A 172 15.99 11.14 -2.94
N VAL A 173 16.72 10.10 -3.35
CA VAL A 173 18.12 9.93 -2.95
C VAL A 173 19.01 11.03 -3.53
N GLU A 174 18.73 11.46 -4.78
CA GLU A 174 19.51 12.51 -5.44
C GLU A 174 19.38 13.85 -4.71
N ARG A 175 18.15 14.20 -4.29
CA ARG A 175 17.85 15.44 -3.55
C ARG A 175 17.98 15.28 -2.05
N LYS A 176 18.37 14.09 -1.56
CA LYS A 176 18.55 13.76 -0.13
C LYS A 176 17.37 14.15 0.74
N ARG A 177 16.16 13.92 0.26
CA ARG A 177 14.90 14.25 0.96
C ARG A 177 13.83 13.19 0.79
N LYS A 178 12.88 13.18 1.72
CA LYS A 178 11.64 12.45 1.58
C LYS A 178 10.54 13.41 1.14
N PHE A 179 9.62 12.92 0.34
CA PHE A 179 8.41 13.67 -0.02
C PHE A 179 7.18 12.82 0.19
N VAL A 180 6.11 13.50 0.55
CA VAL A 180 4.81 12.88 0.81
C VAL A 180 3.95 13.04 -0.43
N CYS A 181 3.32 11.95 -0.83
CA CYS A 181 2.28 11.93 -1.84
C CYS A 181 0.93 11.72 -1.16
N VAL A 182 -0.08 12.40 -1.63
CA VAL A 182 -1.45 12.31 -1.09
C VAL A 182 -2.40 12.17 -2.27
N ASP A 183 -3.06 11.02 -2.36
CA ASP A 183 -3.98 10.75 -3.46
C ASP A 183 -5.19 9.95 -2.97
N LEU A 184 -6.39 10.45 -3.26
CA LEU A 184 -7.63 9.74 -2.92
C LEU A 184 -7.80 8.45 -3.72
N HIS A 185 -7.09 8.32 -4.85
CA HIS A 185 -7.14 7.18 -5.74
C HIS A 185 -6.23 6.02 -5.31
N ASP A 186 -5.33 6.22 -4.34
CA ASP A 186 -4.36 5.20 -3.92
C ASP A 186 -4.76 4.42 -2.65
N MET A 187 -5.91 4.73 -2.07
CA MET A 187 -6.44 3.98 -0.94
C MET A 187 -6.55 2.50 -1.29
N PRO A 188 -5.92 1.60 -0.52
CA PRO A 188 -6.16 0.17 -0.70
C PRO A 188 -7.65 -0.15 -0.64
N ILE A 189 -8.14 -0.92 -1.59
CA ILE A 189 -9.58 -1.26 -1.63
C ILE A 189 -9.94 -2.24 -0.52
N ILE A 190 -9.01 -3.12 -0.14
CA ILE A 190 -9.18 -4.12 0.91
C ILE A 190 -8.03 -4.00 1.90
N ALA A 191 -8.35 -3.93 3.18
CA ALA A 191 -7.39 -4.07 4.27
C ALA A 191 -7.61 -5.39 5.01
N VAL A 192 -6.55 -6.16 5.23
CA VAL A 192 -6.60 -7.45 5.94
C VAL A 192 -5.66 -7.38 7.13
N VAL A 193 -6.21 -7.04 8.29
CA VAL A 193 -5.49 -6.82 9.55
C VAL A 193 -5.53 -8.09 10.38
N ASP A 194 -4.55 -8.95 10.16
CA ASP A 194 -4.40 -10.22 10.87
C ASP A 194 -3.27 -10.12 11.89
N PRO A 195 -3.53 -10.22 13.20
CA PRO A 195 -2.49 -10.13 14.21
C PRO A 195 -1.42 -11.23 14.12
N GLU A 196 -1.73 -12.35 13.49
CA GLU A 196 -0.74 -13.42 13.27
C GLU A 196 0.35 -13.02 12.27
N MET A 197 0.07 -12.05 11.39
CA MET A 197 1.07 -11.49 10.47
C MET A 197 2.09 -10.61 11.20
N MET A 198 1.78 -10.16 12.41
CA MET A 198 2.62 -9.31 13.27
C MET A 198 3.32 -10.09 14.37
N SER A 199 2.98 -11.37 14.56
CA SER A 199 3.43 -12.18 15.70
C SER A 199 4.94 -12.40 15.76
N SER A 200 5.64 -12.37 14.63
CA SER A 200 7.10 -12.52 14.52
C SER A 200 7.87 -11.20 14.66
N MET A 201 7.19 -10.07 14.83
CA MET A 201 7.84 -8.77 14.96
C MET A 201 8.69 -8.69 16.23
N PRO A 202 9.96 -8.25 16.15
CA PRO A 202 10.80 -8.06 17.33
C PRO A 202 10.15 -7.12 18.35
N LYS A 203 10.25 -7.44 19.65
CA LYS A 203 9.63 -6.65 20.73
C LYS A 203 10.02 -5.16 20.69
N GLY A 204 11.29 -4.87 20.38
CA GLY A 204 11.78 -3.49 20.25
C GLY A 204 11.10 -2.73 19.13
N LEU A 205 10.85 -3.39 17.99
CA LEU A 205 10.13 -2.78 16.87
C LEU A 205 8.64 -2.59 17.23
N THR A 206 8.02 -3.57 17.89
CA THR A 206 6.63 -3.44 18.36
C THR A 206 6.45 -2.25 19.31
N ALA A 207 7.45 -1.98 20.17
CA ALA A 207 7.37 -0.87 21.12
C ALA A 207 7.63 0.51 20.46
N SER A 208 8.28 0.54 19.28
CA SER A 208 8.66 1.79 18.60
C SER A 208 7.73 2.17 17.45
N THR A 209 6.82 1.30 17.06
CA THR A 209 5.79 1.54 16.04
C THR A 209 4.42 1.74 16.66
#